data_13e151f686ff2e4aa133ac66a3a80b86
#
_entry.id   13e151f686ff2e4aa133ac66a3a80b86
#
_cell.length_a   1.000
_cell.length_b   1.000
_cell.length_c   1.000
_cell.angle_alpha   90.00
_cell.angle_beta   90.00
_cell.angle_gamma   90.00
#
_symmetry.space_group_name_H-M   'P 1'
#
loop_
_entity.id
_entity.type
_entity.pdbx_description
1 polymer ?
#
loop_
_entity_poly.entity_id
_entity_poly.type
_entity_poly.pdbx_seq_one_letter_code
_entity_poly.pdbx_strand_id
1 'polypeptide(L)'
;MNPFATTLRRIRIEHGLRQADLASRIGCEKSYISALEIGLKGVPKERFLQRVVGALPLTEAEASELAAAASAAERKLLLELSAPAEHYLLLQDLREELSRLTPAQVAAIRSILAFRKEAGTQFTTPGATTKSRAKFKVAGPSS
;
A
#
# COMPACT_ATOMS: atom_id res chain seq x y z
N MET A 1 6.38 2.69 13.99
CA MET A 1 5.67 3.79 13.32
C MET A 1 5.38 3.36 11.89
N ASN A 2 4.20 3.64 11.41
CA ASN A 2 3.79 3.18 10.08
C ASN A 2 4.09 4.26 9.01
N PRO A 3 4.11 3.87 7.72
CA PRO A 3 4.43 4.82 6.65
C PRO A 3 3.55 6.06 6.62
N PHE A 4 2.26 5.92 6.92
CA PHE A 4 1.35 7.05 6.92
C PHE A 4 1.74 8.07 7.99
N ALA A 5 2.02 7.57 9.20
CA ALA A 5 2.41 8.44 10.32
C ALA A 5 3.67 9.25 9.98
N THR A 6 4.66 8.57 9.42
CA THR A 6 5.92 9.20 9.05
C THR A 6 5.69 10.27 7.98
N THR A 7 4.92 9.93 6.96
CA THR A 7 4.68 10.84 5.84
C THR A 7 3.86 12.05 6.28
N LEU A 8 2.80 11.82 7.06
CA LEU A 8 1.96 12.92 7.55
C LEU A 8 2.77 13.91 8.37
N ARG A 9 3.60 13.38 9.29
CA ARG A 9 4.42 14.25 10.14
C ARG A 9 5.42 15.06 9.31
N ARG A 10 6.08 14.41 8.35
CA ARG A 10 7.04 15.10 7.50
C ARG A 10 6.38 16.23 6.71
N ILE A 11 5.26 15.93 6.06
CA ILE A 11 4.55 16.93 5.26
C ILE A 11 4.10 18.10 6.15
N ARG A 12 3.56 17.79 7.33
CA ARG A 12 3.14 18.85 8.26
C ARG A 12 4.30 19.79 8.61
N ILE A 13 5.44 19.19 8.94
CA ILE A 13 6.62 19.96 9.33
C ILE A 13 7.14 20.79 8.15
N GLU A 14 7.16 20.23 6.97
CA GLU A 14 7.61 20.94 5.77
C GLU A 14 6.72 22.12 5.44
N HIS A 15 5.45 22.06 5.83
CA HIS A 15 4.53 23.17 5.66
C HIS A 15 4.56 24.15 6.84
N GLY A 16 5.47 23.95 7.78
CA GLY A 16 5.65 24.87 8.90
C GLY A 16 4.52 24.84 9.92
N LEU A 17 3.77 23.76 10.00
CA LEU A 17 2.61 23.67 10.87
C LEU A 17 2.91 22.87 12.14
N ARG A 18 2.38 23.36 13.26
CA ARG A 18 2.37 22.58 14.49
C ARG A 18 1.20 21.59 14.44
N GLN A 19 1.24 20.59 15.33
CA GLN A 19 0.14 19.63 15.40
C GLN A 19 -1.20 20.33 15.68
N ALA A 20 -1.18 21.33 16.52
CA ALA A 20 -2.39 22.07 16.84
C ALA A 20 -2.93 22.82 15.63
N ASP A 21 -2.04 23.36 14.79
CA ASP A 21 -2.46 24.08 13.58
C ASP A 21 -3.13 23.13 12.60
N LEU A 22 -2.54 21.96 12.39
CA LEU A 22 -3.12 20.96 11.50
C LEU A 22 -4.47 20.50 12.04
N ALA A 23 -4.54 20.21 13.34
CA ALA A 23 -5.78 19.77 13.96
C ALA A 23 -6.91 20.78 13.77
N SER A 24 -6.58 22.06 13.97
CA SER A 24 -7.54 23.14 13.80
C SER A 24 -8.06 23.22 12.37
N ARG A 25 -7.16 23.08 11.39
CA ARG A 25 -7.55 23.14 9.98
C ARG A 25 -8.44 21.97 9.57
N ILE A 26 -8.17 20.80 10.13
CA ILE A 26 -8.94 19.59 9.79
C ILE A 26 -10.24 19.56 10.59
N GLY A 27 -10.27 20.18 11.75
CA GLY A 27 -11.43 20.15 12.64
C GLY A 27 -11.43 18.94 13.55
N CYS A 28 -10.28 18.61 14.11
CA CYS A 28 -10.16 17.51 15.06
C CYS A 28 -9.29 17.92 16.24
N GLU A 29 -9.14 17.03 17.21
CA GLU A 29 -8.35 17.29 18.40
C GLU A 29 -6.86 17.13 18.11
N LYS A 30 -6.04 17.98 18.73
CA LYS A 30 -4.60 17.88 18.63
C LYS A 30 -4.09 16.50 19.04
N SER A 31 -4.72 15.94 20.09
CA SER A 31 -4.32 14.61 20.59
C SER A 31 -4.50 13.53 19.55
N TYR A 32 -5.49 13.68 18.66
CA TYR A 32 -5.68 12.73 17.57
C TYR A 32 -4.54 12.81 16.55
N ILE A 33 -4.15 14.04 16.19
CA ILE A 33 -3.02 14.22 15.28
C ILE A 33 -1.74 13.63 15.89
N SER A 34 -1.51 13.90 17.17
CA SER A 34 -0.36 13.35 17.86
C SER A 34 -0.36 11.83 17.82
N ALA A 35 -1.51 11.22 18.11
CA ALA A 35 -1.62 9.76 18.10
C ALA A 35 -1.39 9.18 16.70
N LEU A 36 -1.87 9.85 15.67
CA LEU A 36 -1.63 9.43 14.30
C LEU A 36 -0.14 9.45 13.96
N GLU A 37 0.55 10.52 14.34
CA GLU A 37 1.95 10.71 13.96
C GLU A 37 2.91 9.79 14.70
N ILE A 38 2.55 9.33 15.88
CA ILE A 38 3.40 8.36 16.60
C ILE A 38 2.97 6.93 16.35
N GLY A 39 1.95 6.71 15.53
CA GLY A 39 1.56 5.37 15.14
C GLY A 39 0.64 4.64 16.11
N LEU A 40 0.07 5.35 17.09
CA LEU A 40 -0.88 4.75 18.03
C LEU A 40 -2.25 4.52 17.40
N LYS A 41 -2.56 5.23 16.33
CA LYS A 41 -3.77 5.04 15.56
C LYS A 41 -3.43 4.47 14.21
N GLY A 42 -4.33 3.65 13.67
CA GLY A 42 -4.18 3.14 12.32
C GLY A 42 -4.46 4.22 11.27
N VAL A 43 -4.46 3.80 10.02
CA VAL A 43 -4.75 4.71 8.92
C VAL A 43 -6.18 5.22 9.05
N PRO A 44 -6.41 6.53 8.98
CA PRO A 44 -7.78 7.06 9.05
C PRO A 44 -8.59 6.65 7.82
N LYS A 45 -9.90 6.78 7.97
CA LYS A 45 -10.81 6.49 6.86
C LYS A 45 -10.62 7.51 5.74
N GLU A 46 -11.06 7.11 4.56
CA GLU A 46 -10.92 7.93 3.36
C GLU A 46 -11.45 9.35 3.54
N ARG A 47 -12.58 9.49 4.22
CA ARG A 47 -13.16 10.81 4.45
C ARG A 47 -12.21 11.72 5.22
N PHE A 48 -11.52 11.19 6.21
CA PHE A 48 -10.55 11.97 6.98
C PHE A 48 -9.35 12.33 6.11
N LEU A 49 -8.88 11.39 5.31
CA LEU A 49 -7.76 11.65 4.39
C LEU A 49 -8.10 12.79 3.44
N GLN A 50 -9.32 12.81 2.92
CA GLN A 50 -9.76 13.89 2.04
C GLN A 50 -9.76 15.22 2.77
N ARG A 51 -10.12 15.23 4.05
CA ARG A 51 -10.07 16.46 4.84
C ARG A 51 -8.64 16.95 5.03
N VAL A 52 -7.70 16.03 5.23
CA VAL A 52 -6.29 16.41 5.34
C VAL A 52 -5.82 17.05 4.05
N VAL A 53 -6.12 16.42 2.92
CA VAL A 53 -5.71 16.94 1.61
C VAL A 53 -6.34 18.30 1.35
N GLY A 54 -7.60 18.48 1.75
CA GLY A 54 -8.27 19.78 1.55
C GLY A 54 -7.82 20.87 2.53
N ALA A 55 -7.29 20.49 3.68
CA ALA A 55 -6.89 21.43 4.72
C ALA A 55 -5.49 22.00 4.51
N LEU A 56 -4.65 21.31 3.76
CA LEU A 56 -3.27 21.71 3.50
C LEU A 56 -3.10 22.08 2.03
N PRO A 57 -2.26 23.08 1.75
CA PRO A 57 -1.97 23.44 0.36
C PRO A 57 -0.97 22.45 -0.25
N LEU A 58 -1.38 21.19 -0.37
CA LEU A 58 -0.52 20.14 -0.86
C LEU A 58 -0.36 20.23 -2.37
N THR A 59 0.86 19.95 -2.84
CA THR A 59 1.06 19.74 -4.26
C THR A 59 0.44 18.39 -4.64
N GLU A 60 0.25 18.19 -5.94
CA GLU A 60 -0.28 16.92 -6.43
C GLU A 60 0.63 15.76 -6.03
N ALA A 61 1.95 16.00 -6.07
CA ALA A 61 2.92 15.00 -5.66
C ALA A 61 2.78 14.65 -4.18
N GLU A 62 2.60 15.65 -3.32
CA GLU A 62 2.45 15.41 -1.89
C GLU A 62 1.16 14.67 -1.58
N ALA A 63 0.07 15.05 -2.24
CA ALA A 63 -1.21 14.36 -2.05
C ALA A 63 -1.11 12.90 -2.48
N SER A 64 -0.45 12.66 -3.60
CA SER A 64 -0.22 11.30 -4.11
C SER A 64 0.66 10.50 -3.16
N GLU A 65 1.69 11.13 -2.62
CA GLU A 65 2.58 10.48 -1.67
C GLU A 65 1.84 10.11 -0.39
N LEU A 66 0.99 10.99 0.10
CA LEU A 66 0.22 10.72 1.30
C LEU A 66 -0.77 9.58 1.08
N ALA A 67 -1.40 9.54 -0.09
CA ALA A 67 -2.32 8.46 -0.44
C ALA A 67 -1.59 7.12 -0.54
N ALA A 68 -0.41 7.13 -1.16
CA ALA A 68 0.42 5.93 -1.27
C ALA A 68 0.87 5.44 0.11
N ALA A 69 1.23 6.38 0.99
CA ALA A 69 1.65 6.03 2.34
C ALA A 69 0.49 5.45 3.15
N ALA A 70 -0.71 5.96 2.96
CA ALA A 70 -1.90 5.42 3.62
C ALA A 70 -2.16 3.99 3.16
N SER A 71 -2.04 3.74 1.88
CA SER A 71 -2.20 2.40 1.32
C SER A 71 -1.12 1.45 1.87
N ALA A 72 0.12 1.92 1.94
CA ALA A 72 1.24 1.11 2.44
C ALA A 72 1.13 0.82 3.94
N ALA A 73 0.34 1.59 4.67
CA ALA A 73 0.15 1.40 6.10
C ALA A 73 -1.07 0.52 6.42
N GLU A 74 -1.73 0.01 5.39
CA GLU A 74 -2.86 -0.90 5.58
C GLU A 74 -2.39 -2.17 6.27
N ARG A 75 -3.10 -2.55 7.32
CA ARG A 75 -2.68 -3.69 8.15
C ARG A 75 -3.41 -4.99 7.84
N LYS A 76 -4.41 -4.91 6.97
CA LYS A 76 -5.19 -6.09 6.61
C LYS A 76 -4.97 -6.44 5.16
N LEU A 77 -4.88 -7.72 4.91
CA LEU A 77 -4.78 -8.25 3.57
C LEU A 77 -5.90 -9.26 3.39
N LEU A 78 -6.75 -9.03 2.40
CA LEU A 78 -7.86 -9.91 2.11
C LEU A 78 -7.59 -10.66 0.81
N LEU A 79 -7.79 -11.98 0.87
CA LEU A 79 -7.79 -12.79 -0.33
C LEU A 79 -9.20 -12.83 -0.90
N GLU A 80 -9.28 -12.81 -2.21
CA GLU A 80 -10.55 -13.07 -2.88
C GLU A 80 -10.94 -14.52 -2.70
N LEU A 81 -12.24 -14.76 -2.62
CA LEU A 81 -12.73 -16.13 -2.43
C LEU A 81 -12.30 -17.05 -3.56
N SER A 82 -12.12 -16.50 -4.76
CA SER A 82 -11.73 -17.27 -5.94
C SER A 82 -10.23 -17.44 -6.08
N ALA A 83 -9.43 -16.97 -5.12
CA ALA A 83 -7.99 -17.07 -5.20
C ALA A 83 -7.54 -18.54 -5.25
N PRO A 84 -6.45 -18.83 -5.98
CA PRO A 84 -5.91 -20.19 -6.02
C PRO A 84 -5.48 -20.69 -4.64
N ALA A 85 -5.51 -21.99 -4.44
CA ALA A 85 -5.13 -22.59 -3.16
C ALA A 85 -3.73 -22.16 -2.71
N GLU A 86 -2.82 -22.00 -3.66
CA GLU A 86 -1.46 -21.60 -3.36
C GLU A 86 -1.37 -20.24 -2.68
N HIS A 87 -2.30 -19.33 -3.02
CA HIS A 87 -2.34 -18.01 -2.38
C HIS A 87 -2.78 -18.13 -0.92
N TYR A 88 -3.71 -19.05 -0.63
CA TYR A 88 -4.12 -19.28 0.76
C TYR A 88 -2.96 -19.83 1.58
N LEU A 89 -2.18 -20.75 0.99
CA LEU A 89 -1.02 -21.32 1.68
C LEU A 89 0.05 -20.25 1.93
N LEU A 90 0.30 -19.39 0.96
CA LEU A 90 1.25 -18.31 1.12
C LEU A 90 0.81 -17.38 2.24
N LEU A 91 -0.47 -17.03 2.28
CA LEU A 91 -1.00 -16.16 3.31
C LEU A 91 -0.87 -16.80 4.69
N GLN A 92 -1.11 -18.11 4.77
CA GLN A 92 -0.95 -18.84 6.02
C GLN A 92 0.49 -18.82 6.49
N ASP A 93 1.45 -19.08 5.60
CA ASP A 93 2.87 -19.04 5.94
C ASP A 93 3.25 -17.65 6.48
N LEU A 94 2.77 -16.60 5.81
CA LEU A 94 3.05 -15.24 6.27
C LEU A 94 2.43 -14.97 7.63
N ARG A 95 1.22 -15.46 7.85
CA ARG A 95 0.53 -15.25 9.13
C ARG A 95 1.31 -15.89 10.28
N GLU A 96 1.91 -17.04 10.03
CA GLU A 96 2.62 -17.77 11.06
C GLU A 96 4.03 -17.26 11.28
N GLU A 97 4.69 -16.80 10.23
CA GLU A 97 6.11 -16.49 10.30
C GLU A 97 6.45 -15.00 10.27
N LEU A 98 5.50 -14.14 9.96
CA LEU A 98 5.79 -12.72 9.72
C LEU A 98 6.57 -12.07 10.86
N SER A 99 6.17 -12.35 12.11
CA SER A 99 6.81 -11.73 13.26
C SER A 99 8.21 -12.26 13.53
N ARG A 100 8.58 -13.36 12.90
CA ARG A 100 9.90 -13.99 13.07
C ARG A 100 10.84 -13.71 11.91
N LEU A 101 10.35 -13.09 10.84
CA LEU A 101 11.19 -12.83 9.68
C LEU A 101 12.30 -11.84 10.02
N THR A 102 13.50 -12.16 9.58
CA THR A 102 14.63 -11.23 9.70
C THR A 102 14.50 -10.13 8.64
N PRO A 103 15.15 -8.97 8.85
CA PRO A 103 15.15 -7.93 7.83
C PRO A 103 15.64 -8.42 6.46
N ALA A 104 16.62 -9.33 6.45
CA ALA A 104 17.13 -9.89 5.20
C ALA A 104 16.06 -10.72 4.48
N GLN A 105 15.29 -11.50 5.26
CA GLN A 105 14.19 -12.29 4.68
C GLN A 105 13.10 -11.40 4.12
N VAL A 106 12.74 -10.35 4.85
CA VAL A 106 11.74 -9.39 4.37
C VAL A 106 12.21 -8.76 3.06
N ALA A 107 13.48 -8.34 3.01
CA ALA A 107 14.03 -7.73 1.80
C ALA A 107 14.01 -8.70 0.62
N ALA A 108 14.35 -9.97 0.86
CA ALA A 108 14.34 -10.98 -0.19
C ALA A 108 12.93 -11.21 -0.74
N ILE A 109 11.95 -11.31 0.14
CA ILE A 109 10.55 -11.50 -0.28
C ILE A 109 10.09 -10.31 -1.10
N ARG A 110 10.38 -9.09 -0.63
CA ARG A 110 10.00 -7.88 -1.36
C ARG A 110 10.67 -7.81 -2.72
N SER A 111 11.93 -8.26 -2.82
CA SER A 111 12.63 -8.29 -4.11
C SER A 111 11.98 -9.23 -5.10
N ILE A 112 11.53 -10.40 -4.62
CA ILE A 112 10.82 -11.35 -5.48
C ILE A 112 9.56 -10.73 -6.03
N LEU A 113 8.80 -10.06 -5.18
CA LEU A 113 7.55 -9.42 -5.62
C LEU A 113 7.80 -8.28 -6.61
N ALA A 114 8.86 -7.50 -6.39
CA ALA A 114 9.21 -6.41 -7.30
C ALA A 114 9.63 -6.93 -8.66
N PHE A 115 10.43 -8.01 -8.67
CA PHE A 115 10.87 -8.62 -9.92
C PHE A 115 9.68 -9.11 -10.74
N ARG A 116 8.72 -9.75 -10.10
CA ARG A 116 7.52 -10.23 -10.79
C ARG A 116 6.73 -9.07 -11.39
N LYS A 117 6.64 -7.97 -10.67
CA LYS A 117 5.93 -6.79 -11.14
C LYS A 117 6.56 -6.23 -12.42
N GLU A 118 7.88 -6.16 -12.44
CA GLU A 118 8.61 -5.70 -13.63
C GLU A 118 8.44 -6.66 -14.80
N ALA A 119 8.55 -7.93 -14.55
CA ALA A 119 8.38 -8.95 -15.58
C ALA A 119 6.98 -8.91 -16.14
N GLY A 120 5.98 -8.72 -15.28
CA GLY A 120 4.60 -8.62 -15.71
C GLY A 120 4.38 -7.44 -16.63
N THR A 121 4.99 -6.32 -16.30
CA THR A 121 4.88 -5.12 -17.12
C THR A 121 5.48 -5.36 -18.51
N GLN A 122 6.60 -6.03 -18.57
CA GLN A 122 7.25 -6.31 -19.84
C GLN A 122 6.44 -7.26 -20.71
N PHE A 123 5.82 -8.23 -20.08
CA PHE A 123 5.10 -9.26 -20.81
C PHE A 123 3.72 -8.82 -21.27
N THR A 124 3.19 -7.78 -20.73
CA THR A 124 1.90 -7.28 -21.21
C THR A 124 2.03 -6.64 -22.58
N THR A 125 3.23 -6.20 -22.92
CA THR A 125 3.47 -5.54 -24.18
C THR A 125 3.26 -6.46 -25.38
N PRO A 126 3.80 -7.67 -25.41
CA PRO A 126 3.64 -8.52 -26.59
C PRO A 126 2.27 -9.11 -26.69
N GLY A 127 1.41 -8.67 -25.99
CA GLY A 127 0.07 -9.16 -26.00
C GLY A 127 0.11 -10.63 -25.93
N ALA A 128 0.56 -11.07 -25.60
CA ALA A 128 0.63 -12.33 -25.57
C ALA A 128 -0.36 -13.15 -25.05
N THR A 129 -0.41 -13.06 -25.36
CA THR A 129 -0.75 -13.81 -25.22
C THR A 129 -1.06 -14.59 -25.08
N THR A 130 -1.18 -14.85 -25.25
CA THR A 130 -1.29 -15.58 -25.20
C THR A 130 -1.58 -16.32 -24.82
N LYS A 131 -1.92 -16.49 -24.95
CA LYS A 131 -2.13 -17.10 -24.88
C LYS A 131 -2.18 -17.84 -24.63
N SER A 132 -2.29 -17.87 -24.88
CA SER A 132 -2.25 -18.37 -25.00
C SER A 132 -2.42 -19.02 -24.83
N ARG A 133 -2.71 -19.04 -25.09
CA ARG A 133 -2.85 -19.47 -25.38
C ARG A 133 -2.96 -20.05 -25.46
N ALA A 134 -3.06 -20.01 -25.70
CA ALA A 134 -3.17 -20.31 -26.11
C ALA A 134 -3.36 -20.89 -26.18
N LYS A 135 -3.46 -20.99 -26.41
CA LYS A 135 -3.61 -21.38 -26.88
C LYS A 135 -3.47 -22.03 -26.91
N PHE A 136 -3.57 -22.24 -26.98
CA PHE A 136 -3.56 -22.69 -27.48
C PHE A 136 -3.88 -23.31 -27.48
N LYS A 137 -4.11 -23.35 -27.50
CA LYS A 137 -4.49 -23.80 -27.97
C LYS A 137 -4.74 -24.46 -28.18
N VAL A 138 -4.95 -24.62 -28.16
CA VAL A 138 -5.25 -25.12 -28.62
C VAL A 138 -5.50 -25.64 -29.09
N ALA A 139 -5.72 -25.80 -29.14
CA ALA A 139 -5.84 -26.25 -29.79
C ALA A 139 -6.02 -26.75 -30.28
N GLY A 140 -6.17 -26.91 -30.31
CA GLY A 140 -6.29 -27.42 -30.95
C GLY A 140 -6.55 -28.00 -31.49
N PRO A 141 -6.73 -28.41 -31.69
CA PRO A 141 -6.79 -29.06 -32.30
C PRO A 141 -7.08 -29.29 -33.02
N SER A 142 -7.25 -29.31 -33.10
CA SER A 142 -7.22 -29.51 -33.76
C SER A 142 -7.32 -29.46 -34.26
N SER A 143 -7.67 -29.54 -34.21
CA SER A 143 -7.46 -29.60 -34.51
C SER A 143 -7.33 -29.44 -34.80
#